data_a367be6ea20f510908855d26dc5e68f5
#
_entry.id   a367be6ea20f510908855d26dc5e68f5
#
_cell.length_a   1.000
_cell.length_b   1.000
_cell.length_c   1.000
_cell.angle_alpha   90.00
_cell.angle_beta   90.00
_cell.angle_gamma   90.00
#
_symmetry.space_group_name_H-M   'P 1'
#
loop_
_entity.id
_entity.type
_entity.pdbx_description
1 polymer ?
#
loop_
_entity_poly.entity_id
_entity_poly.type
_entity_poly.pdbx_seq_one_letter_code
_entity_poly.pdbx_strand_id
1 'polypeptide(L)'
;TQDLEVGGGRIIGEACHFIDLLVFLVGKTIKKYQIQFMDTSTKDTATIFLSFEDGSIGTIHYYANGSKSFPKERLEVFAGGGVLCLENYRKLNGYGWPGFTKMNLWQQDKGQKACVKAFIDAISKGNDPPIPAKDIFEVSRISIKLSKQ
;
A
#
# COMPACT_ATOMS: atom_id res chain seq x y z
N THR A 1 6.76 -1.02 17.22
CA THR A 1 6.89 -0.53 15.81
C THR A 1 7.47 0.89 15.74
N GLN A 2 7.35 1.73 16.77
CA GLN A 2 7.97 3.07 16.80
C GLN A 2 9.46 3.02 17.13
N ASP A 3 9.90 2.00 17.86
CA ASP A 3 11.28 1.78 18.24
C ASP A 3 12.09 1.31 17.01
N LEU A 4 13.09 2.08 16.65
CA LEU A 4 13.97 1.80 15.51
C LEU A 4 14.83 0.56 15.73
N GLU A 5 15.24 0.27 16.99
CA GLU A 5 16.10 -0.86 17.31
C GLU A 5 15.34 -2.18 17.35
N VAL A 6 14.08 -2.16 17.82
CA VAL A 6 13.26 -3.39 17.97
C VAL A 6 12.34 -3.63 16.80
N GLY A 7 11.75 -2.58 16.21
CA GLY A 7 10.73 -2.68 15.18
C GLY A 7 11.09 -2.10 13.81
N GLY A 8 12.30 -1.54 13.66
CA GLY A 8 12.74 -0.90 12.41
C GLY A 8 12.00 0.38 12.04
N GLY A 9 11.17 0.90 12.94
CA GLY A 9 10.37 2.10 12.72
C GLY A 9 9.11 1.88 11.90
N ARG A 10 8.31 2.95 11.76
CA ARG A 10 7.00 2.87 11.09
C ARG A 10 7.08 2.67 9.58
N ILE A 11 8.18 3.04 8.94
CA ILE A 11 8.33 2.80 7.48
C ILE A 11 8.36 1.30 7.20
N ILE A 12 9.14 0.54 7.97
CA ILE A 12 9.20 -0.92 7.85
C ILE A 12 7.92 -1.57 8.37
N GLY A 13 7.42 -1.14 9.53
CA GLY A 13 6.31 -1.80 10.20
C GLY A 13 4.92 -1.49 9.64
N GLU A 14 4.73 -0.34 8.97
CA GLU A 14 3.41 0.11 8.53
C GLU A 14 3.41 0.64 7.08
N ALA A 15 4.34 1.51 6.67
CA ALA A 15 4.34 2.04 5.31
C ALA A 15 4.61 0.96 4.25
N CYS A 16 5.26 -0.14 4.61
CA CYS A 16 5.45 -1.31 3.76
C CYS A 16 4.14 -1.85 3.17
N HIS A 17 3.02 -1.77 3.89
CA HIS A 17 1.71 -2.21 3.39
C HIS A 17 1.22 -1.38 2.19
N PHE A 18 1.54 -0.09 2.16
CA PHE A 18 1.20 0.77 1.02
C PHE A 18 2.15 0.57 -0.15
N ILE A 19 3.41 0.25 0.10
CA ILE A 19 4.36 -0.15 -0.94
C ILE A 19 3.88 -1.45 -1.60
N ASP A 20 3.48 -2.44 -0.80
CA ASP A 20 2.90 -3.71 -1.26
C ASP A 20 1.64 -3.48 -2.10
N LEU A 21 0.74 -2.63 -1.63
CA LEU A 21 -0.47 -2.27 -2.37
C LEU A 21 -0.14 -1.66 -3.75
N LEU A 22 0.84 -0.77 -3.85
CA LEU A 22 1.25 -0.19 -5.13
C LEU A 22 1.91 -1.23 -6.04
N VAL A 23 2.76 -2.13 -5.51
CA VAL A 23 3.33 -3.26 -6.26
C VAL A 23 2.23 -4.15 -6.81
N PHE A 24 1.23 -4.49 -6.00
CA PHE A 24 0.08 -5.29 -6.42
C PHE A 24 -0.72 -4.60 -7.54
N LEU A 25 -1.04 -3.31 -7.38
CA LEU A 25 -1.85 -2.56 -8.35
C LEU A 25 -1.16 -2.39 -9.70
N VAL A 26 0.15 -2.13 -9.69
CA VAL A 26 0.94 -1.91 -10.91
C VAL A 26 1.38 -3.23 -11.53
N GLY A 27 1.70 -4.26 -10.72
CA GLY A 27 2.17 -5.56 -11.20
C GLY A 27 3.54 -5.52 -11.88
N LYS A 28 4.37 -4.52 -11.57
CA LYS A 28 5.72 -4.32 -12.11
C LYS A 28 6.73 -4.03 -11.01
N THR A 29 8.01 -4.28 -11.31
CA THR A 29 9.14 -4.02 -10.41
C THR A 29 9.35 -2.52 -10.21
N ILE A 30 9.75 -2.13 -9.00
CA ILE A 30 10.08 -0.76 -8.66
C ILE A 30 11.47 -0.41 -9.22
N LYS A 31 11.50 0.58 -10.11
CA LYS A 31 12.71 1.07 -10.79
C LYS A 31 13.46 2.13 -9.99
N LYS A 32 12.69 3.10 -9.42
CA LYS A 32 13.24 4.19 -8.60
C LYS A 32 12.36 4.38 -7.37
N TYR A 33 12.97 4.80 -6.29
CA TYR A 33 12.29 5.12 -5.04
C TYR A 33 12.99 6.28 -4.34
N GLN A 34 12.23 7.09 -3.64
CA GLN A 34 12.71 8.23 -2.85
C GLN A 34 11.78 8.41 -1.66
N ILE A 35 12.32 8.85 -0.54
CA ILE A 35 11.55 9.24 0.64
C ILE A 35 11.98 10.64 1.08
N GLN A 36 11.00 11.42 1.52
CA GLN A 36 11.22 12.69 2.18
C GLN A 36 10.53 12.65 3.54
N PHE A 37 11.30 12.75 4.59
CA PHE A 37 10.78 12.84 5.95
C PHE A 37 10.45 14.29 6.31
N MET A 38 9.41 14.47 7.11
CA MET A 38 9.20 15.68 7.86
C MET A 38 10.27 15.77 8.96
N ASP A 39 10.75 16.97 9.24
CA ASP A 39 11.70 17.20 10.32
C ASP A 39 11.01 17.04 11.69
N THR A 40 11.01 15.80 12.17
CA THR A 40 10.43 15.38 13.45
C THR A 40 11.37 14.41 14.15
N SER A 41 11.36 14.41 15.48
CA SER A 41 12.17 13.51 16.30
C SER A 41 11.84 12.02 16.05
N THR A 42 10.60 11.71 15.66
CA THR A 42 10.11 10.34 15.47
C THR A 42 10.36 9.79 14.08
N LYS A 43 10.64 10.66 13.08
CA LYS A 43 10.80 10.27 11.65
C LYS A 43 9.70 9.33 11.16
N ASP A 44 8.47 9.55 11.62
CA ASP A 44 7.31 8.71 11.31
C ASP A 44 6.28 9.40 10.39
N THR A 45 6.66 10.54 9.84
CA THR A 45 5.84 11.32 8.90
C THR A 45 6.65 11.55 7.64
N ALA A 46 6.23 10.95 6.53
CA ALA A 46 7.00 10.94 5.31
C ALA A 46 6.14 10.88 4.04
N THR A 47 6.72 11.34 2.94
CA THR A 47 6.22 11.10 1.59
C THR A 47 7.20 10.20 0.86
N ILE A 48 6.68 9.13 0.25
CA ILE A 48 7.43 8.17 -0.55
C ILE A 48 7.01 8.33 -2.01
N PHE A 49 7.97 8.37 -2.91
CA PHE A 49 7.79 8.31 -4.35
C PHE A 49 8.36 7.01 -4.90
N LEU A 50 7.57 6.33 -5.74
CA LEU A 50 7.97 5.12 -6.45
C LEU A 50 7.75 5.31 -7.95
N SER A 51 8.68 4.84 -8.79
CA SER A 51 8.44 4.65 -10.21
C SER A 51 8.71 3.21 -10.60
N PHE A 52 7.93 2.68 -11.53
CA PHE A 52 7.93 1.30 -11.96
C PHE A 52 8.54 1.15 -13.35
N GLU A 53 8.87 -0.10 -13.75
CA GLU A 53 9.53 -0.38 -15.03
C GLU A 53 8.69 0.00 -16.26
N ASP A 54 7.36 -0.05 -16.15
CA ASP A 54 6.44 0.33 -17.22
C ASP A 54 6.19 1.84 -17.34
N GLY A 55 6.84 2.64 -16.49
CA GLY A 55 6.65 4.09 -16.42
C GLY A 55 5.54 4.55 -15.47
N SER A 56 4.80 3.64 -14.85
CA SER A 56 3.84 3.97 -13.79
C SER A 56 4.54 4.62 -12.60
N ILE A 57 3.82 5.50 -11.91
CA ILE A 57 4.30 6.17 -10.69
C ILE A 57 3.29 6.00 -9.56
N GLY A 58 3.79 6.00 -8.34
CA GLY A 58 2.97 6.03 -7.14
C GLY A 58 3.58 6.89 -6.06
N THR A 59 2.72 7.54 -5.27
CA THR A 59 3.11 8.31 -4.09
C THR A 59 2.38 7.79 -2.86
N ILE A 60 3.09 7.75 -1.74
CA ILE A 60 2.52 7.37 -0.44
C ILE A 60 2.77 8.54 0.50
N HIS A 61 1.70 9.10 1.03
CA HIS A 61 1.76 10.10 2.09
C HIS A 61 1.45 9.41 3.42
N TYR A 62 2.50 9.03 4.14
CA TYR A 62 2.39 8.41 5.45
C TYR A 62 2.54 9.49 6.53
N TYR A 63 1.43 9.97 7.07
CA TYR A 63 1.40 11.07 8.03
C TYR A 63 0.87 10.60 9.38
N ALA A 64 1.78 10.34 10.32
CA ALA A 64 1.45 9.88 11.67
C ALA A 64 1.00 10.99 12.61
N ASN A 65 1.14 12.26 12.22
CA ASN A 65 0.85 13.45 13.01
C ASN A 65 -0.58 13.99 12.85
N GLY A 66 -1.43 13.29 12.08
CA GLY A 66 -2.81 13.71 11.84
C GLY A 66 -3.76 13.44 13.00
N SER A 67 -4.93 14.09 12.97
CA SER A 67 -6.01 13.84 13.91
C SER A 67 -6.58 12.42 13.74
N LYS A 68 -6.83 11.73 14.85
CA LYS A 68 -7.46 10.41 14.86
C LYS A 68 -8.90 10.39 14.33
N SER A 69 -9.56 11.55 14.23
CA SER A 69 -10.91 11.68 13.66
C SER A 69 -10.91 11.75 12.14
N PHE A 70 -9.75 11.97 11.51
CA PHE A 70 -9.62 11.96 10.06
C PHE A 70 -9.61 10.52 9.53
N PRO A 71 -10.32 10.20 8.42
CA PRO A 71 -10.26 8.87 7.81
C PRO A 71 -8.83 8.49 7.46
N LYS A 72 -8.39 7.30 7.92
CA LYS A 72 -6.97 6.94 7.86
C LYS A 72 -6.46 6.67 6.45
N GLU A 73 -7.23 5.89 5.68
CA GLU A 73 -6.75 5.37 4.41
C GLU A 73 -7.54 5.97 3.25
N ARG A 74 -6.81 6.55 2.31
CA ARG A 74 -7.33 7.02 1.04
C ARG A 74 -6.41 6.58 -0.08
N LEU A 75 -7.00 6.05 -1.15
CA LEU A 75 -6.27 5.66 -2.36
C LEU A 75 -6.96 6.25 -3.58
N GLU A 76 -6.18 6.80 -4.49
CA GLU A 76 -6.62 7.24 -5.81
C GLU A 76 -5.80 6.54 -6.88
N VAL A 77 -6.47 5.98 -7.88
CA VAL A 77 -5.83 5.31 -9.02
C VAL A 77 -6.30 5.97 -10.30
N PHE A 78 -5.36 6.48 -11.09
CA PHE A 78 -5.59 7.10 -12.39
C PHE A 78 -5.07 6.15 -13.46
N ALA A 79 -5.94 5.58 -14.26
CA ALA A 79 -5.55 4.64 -15.32
C ALA A 79 -6.55 4.64 -16.48
N GLY A 80 -6.05 4.59 -17.73
CA GLY A 80 -6.86 4.43 -18.93
C GLY A 80 -7.97 5.48 -19.12
N GLY A 81 -7.78 6.70 -18.63
CA GLY A 81 -8.78 7.77 -18.68
C GLY A 81 -9.82 7.73 -17.57
N GLY A 82 -9.77 6.73 -16.68
CA GLY A 82 -10.65 6.61 -15.51
C GLY A 82 -9.91 6.89 -14.20
N VAL A 83 -10.70 7.13 -13.15
CA VAL A 83 -10.21 7.33 -11.78
C VAL A 83 -10.99 6.44 -10.82
N LEU A 84 -10.30 5.77 -9.90
CA LEU A 84 -10.88 5.10 -8.75
C LEU A 84 -10.46 5.83 -7.48
N CYS A 85 -11.43 6.10 -6.59
CA CYS A 85 -11.19 6.70 -5.28
C CYS A 85 -11.70 5.76 -4.20
N LEU A 86 -10.78 5.19 -3.41
CA LEU A 86 -11.09 4.37 -2.24
C LEU A 86 -10.95 5.21 -0.97
N GLU A 87 -11.99 5.19 -0.14
CA GLU A 87 -12.01 5.85 1.16
C GLU A 87 -12.17 4.81 2.27
N ASN A 88 -11.17 4.76 3.14
CA ASN A 88 -11.16 4.00 4.39
C ASN A 88 -11.58 2.52 4.23
N TYR A 89 -11.22 1.88 3.11
CA TYR A 89 -11.61 0.50 2.75
C TYR A 89 -13.12 0.23 2.90
N ARG A 90 -13.93 1.26 2.65
CA ARG A 90 -15.38 1.20 2.79
C ARG A 90 -16.13 1.70 1.58
N LYS A 91 -15.68 2.81 0.99
CA LYS A 91 -16.31 3.41 -0.18
C LYS A 91 -15.34 3.42 -1.34
N LEU A 92 -15.78 2.94 -2.49
CA LEU A 92 -15.03 3.01 -3.73
C LEU A 92 -15.90 3.70 -4.78
N ASN A 93 -15.41 4.79 -5.35
CA ASN A 93 -16.06 5.53 -6.43
C ASN A 93 -15.23 5.43 -7.70
N GLY A 94 -15.89 5.21 -8.84
CA GLY A 94 -15.31 5.20 -10.17
C GLY A 94 -15.80 6.38 -11.00
N TYR A 95 -14.88 7.10 -11.61
CA TYR A 95 -15.12 8.21 -12.52
C TYR A 95 -14.55 7.83 -13.90
N GLY A 96 -15.39 7.80 -14.92
CA GLY A 96 -14.96 7.35 -16.25
C GLY A 96 -14.47 5.89 -16.30
N TRP A 97 -14.74 5.09 -15.26
CA TRP A 97 -14.28 3.71 -15.18
C TRP A 97 -15.29 2.77 -15.87
N PRO A 98 -14.89 1.99 -16.89
CA PRO A 98 -15.83 1.14 -17.61
C PRO A 98 -16.49 0.08 -16.72
N GLY A 99 -17.82 0.04 -16.73
CA GLY A 99 -18.61 -0.98 -16.02
C GLY A 99 -18.65 -0.82 -14.48
N PHE A 100 -18.06 0.24 -13.92
CA PHE A 100 -18.06 0.46 -12.48
C PHE A 100 -18.27 1.94 -12.12
N THR A 101 -19.17 2.23 -11.17
CA THR A 101 -19.44 3.59 -10.68
C THR A 101 -19.19 3.74 -9.19
N LYS A 102 -19.71 2.82 -8.38
CA LYS A 102 -19.55 2.91 -6.92
C LYS A 102 -19.76 1.57 -6.22
N MET A 103 -19.08 1.41 -5.10
CA MET A 103 -19.34 0.38 -4.09
C MET A 103 -19.32 1.05 -2.71
N ASN A 104 -20.25 0.66 -1.85
CA ASN A 104 -20.33 1.21 -0.49
C ASN A 104 -20.64 0.08 0.48
N LEU A 105 -19.70 -0.21 1.36
CA LEU A 105 -19.84 -1.24 2.38
C LEU A 105 -20.48 -0.65 3.64
N TRP A 106 -21.28 -1.43 4.34
CA TRP A 106 -21.83 -1.05 5.65
C TRP A 106 -20.73 -0.85 6.70
N GLN A 107 -19.72 -1.74 6.70
CA GLN A 107 -18.55 -1.69 7.57
C GLN A 107 -17.28 -1.68 6.76
N GLN A 108 -16.18 -1.19 7.36
CA GLN A 108 -14.85 -1.25 6.78
C GLN A 108 -14.43 -2.72 6.60
N ASP A 109 -13.91 -3.06 5.41
CA ASP A 109 -13.31 -4.36 5.13
C ASP A 109 -11.87 -4.17 4.64
N LYS A 110 -10.91 -4.51 5.49
CA LYS A 110 -9.48 -4.52 5.16
C LYS A 110 -8.98 -5.84 4.60
N GLY A 111 -9.90 -6.75 4.25
CA GLY A 111 -9.58 -7.98 3.55
C GLY A 111 -9.00 -9.11 4.40
N GLN A 112 -8.94 -9.01 5.74
CA GLN A 112 -8.33 -10.02 6.58
C GLN A 112 -8.92 -11.42 6.36
N LYS A 113 -10.26 -11.51 6.30
CA LYS A 113 -10.96 -12.78 6.06
C LYS A 113 -10.66 -13.35 4.67
N ALA A 114 -10.62 -12.49 3.66
CA ALA A 114 -10.31 -12.88 2.28
C ALA A 114 -8.84 -13.34 2.16
N CYS A 115 -7.91 -12.66 2.83
CA CYS A 115 -6.49 -13.00 2.87
C CYS A 115 -6.27 -14.41 3.48
N VAL A 116 -6.84 -14.67 4.65
CA VAL A 116 -6.75 -15.99 5.31
C VAL A 116 -7.37 -17.07 4.43
N LYS A 117 -8.55 -16.80 3.85
CA LYS A 117 -9.22 -17.75 2.96
C LYS A 117 -8.34 -18.07 1.73
N ALA A 118 -7.79 -17.06 1.07
CA ALA A 118 -6.94 -17.25 -0.11
C ALA A 118 -5.70 -18.11 0.21
N PHE A 119 -5.08 -17.87 1.39
CA PHE A 119 -3.93 -18.66 1.84
C PHE A 119 -4.30 -20.14 2.09
N ILE A 120 -5.39 -20.39 2.82
CA ILE A 120 -5.86 -21.76 3.09
C ILE A 120 -6.28 -22.48 1.81
N ASP A 121 -7.00 -21.79 0.92
CA ASP A 121 -7.42 -22.35 -0.37
C ASP A 121 -6.20 -22.75 -1.24
N ALA A 122 -5.15 -21.92 -1.24
CA ALA A 122 -3.92 -22.22 -1.99
C ALA A 122 -3.25 -23.51 -1.46
N ILE A 123 -3.08 -23.62 -0.14
CA ILE A 123 -2.51 -24.84 0.49
C ILE A 123 -3.38 -26.05 0.17
N SER A 124 -4.69 -25.96 0.38
CA SER A 124 -5.60 -27.10 0.23
C SER A 124 -5.69 -27.63 -1.20
N LYS A 125 -5.47 -26.76 -2.18
CA LYS A 125 -5.55 -27.09 -3.62
C LYS A 125 -4.16 -27.35 -4.24
N GLY A 126 -3.07 -27.19 -3.49
CA GLY A 126 -1.71 -27.29 -4.00
C GLY A 126 -1.38 -26.20 -5.04
N ASN A 127 -2.03 -25.04 -4.96
CA ASN A 127 -1.78 -23.90 -5.83
C ASN A 127 -0.57 -23.08 -5.34
N ASP A 128 -0.07 -22.21 -6.22
CA ASP A 128 0.94 -21.22 -5.87
C ASP A 128 0.45 -20.28 -4.77
N PRO A 129 1.39 -19.70 -3.97
CA PRO A 129 1.04 -18.72 -2.95
C PRO A 129 0.27 -17.53 -3.54
N PRO A 130 -0.76 -17.01 -2.85
CA PRO A 130 -1.53 -15.85 -3.32
C PRO A 130 -0.70 -14.59 -3.56
N ILE A 131 0.40 -14.45 -2.82
CA ILE A 131 1.37 -13.38 -3.01
C ILE A 131 2.67 -14.02 -3.49
N PRO A 132 3.17 -13.69 -4.69
CA PRO A 132 4.42 -14.21 -5.20
C PRO A 132 5.61 -13.84 -4.30
N ALA A 133 6.50 -14.79 -4.05
CA ALA A 133 7.68 -14.54 -3.20
C ALA A 133 8.53 -13.35 -3.71
N LYS A 134 8.63 -13.16 -5.03
CA LYS A 134 9.32 -12.02 -5.63
C LYS A 134 8.78 -10.66 -5.15
N ASP A 135 7.45 -10.54 -4.99
CA ASP A 135 6.81 -9.30 -4.57
C ASP A 135 7.08 -9.04 -3.08
N ILE A 136 7.04 -10.09 -2.25
CA ILE A 136 7.41 -10.01 -0.83
C ILE A 136 8.86 -9.52 -0.67
N PHE A 137 9.80 -10.10 -1.43
CA PHE A 137 11.20 -9.69 -1.39
C PHE A 137 11.41 -8.27 -1.91
N GLU A 138 10.69 -7.87 -2.97
CA GLU A 138 10.76 -6.51 -3.52
C GLU A 138 10.29 -5.48 -2.50
N VAL A 139 9.11 -5.68 -1.91
CA VAL A 139 8.54 -4.79 -0.88
C VAL A 139 9.49 -4.68 0.32
N SER A 140 9.99 -5.82 0.82
CA SER A 140 10.92 -5.84 1.95
C SER A 140 12.21 -5.09 1.63
N ARG A 141 12.79 -5.33 0.45
CA ARG A 141 14.01 -4.67 -0.01
C ARG A 141 13.84 -3.16 -0.09
N ILE A 142 12.73 -2.69 -0.66
CA ILE A 142 12.46 -1.26 -0.81
C ILE A 142 12.19 -0.61 0.56
N SER A 143 11.38 -1.23 1.41
CA SER A 143 11.08 -0.72 2.76
C SER A 143 12.34 -0.54 3.60
N ILE A 144 13.26 -1.52 3.58
CA ILE A 144 14.55 -1.44 4.28
C ILE A 144 15.44 -0.34 3.70
N LYS A 145 15.46 -0.16 2.38
CA LYS A 145 16.27 0.89 1.75
C LYS A 145 15.74 2.29 2.04
N LEU A 146 14.42 2.46 2.05
CA LEU A 146 13.78 3.74 2.39
C LEU A 146 13.99 4.11 3.87
N SER A 147 13.95 3.15 4.79
CA SER A 147 14.14 3.41 6.23
C SER A 147 15.57 3.84 6.60
N LYS A 148 16.53 3.67 5.68
CA LYS A 148 17.95 4.02 5.89
C LYS A 148 18.35 5.37 5.26
N GLN A 149 17.44 6.08 4.60
CA GLN A 149 17.65 7.42 4.07
C GLN A 149 17.32 8.48 5.13
#